data_4f8d7c909e19ebcaefcc6c253476d91a
#
_entry.id   4f8d7c909e19ebcaefcc6c253476d91a
#
_cell.length_a   1.000
_cell.length_b   1.000
_cell.length_c   1.000
_cell.angle_alpha   90.00
_cell.angle_beta   90.00
_cell.angle_gamma   90.00
#
_symmetry.space_group_name_H-M   'P 1'
#
loop_
_entity.id
_entity.type
_entity.pdbx_description
1 polymer ?
#
loop_
_entity_poly.entity_id
_entity_poly.type
_entity_poly.pdbx_seq_one_letter_code
_entity_poly.pdbx_strand_id
1 'polypeptide(L)'
;MIRFTDVTITYPGAKSPTLREVDLEIEEGTFALVTGPTGSGKTTFLSAIPGLVPHFTGGHLAGEVRVDGRSTADNPPRDLADVVGYVSQDPRAGFVTDTVEEELAFAMEQLAIPADVMRKRVEETLDLLGIADLRHRALSTLSGGQAQRVAIGSVLTAGPRILVLDEPTSALDPTAAEEVLATLVRLVHDLGITAIVAEHRLERIIQFADEIITVAEGRVTVGAPEDQLANSPLAPPIIQLGNLADWRPLPLSIRDARRAAKDLRAQLNDALPPASPAPAASSTRPERTGDVVLKGRDVVVNYPGVHAVRGVSLDLRAQEITALMGRNGSGKSSLLWAWQGAGPRASGTAEVAGHDTQKLPPAAARTLVGLVPQTPGDLLYYETVAAECERADADATAPPGSCLELLRRFTPDINIDTHPRDLSEGQRLSLVLAIQLTARPRVLLLDEPTRGLDLPAKNALIAILRTIADAGTAVVLATHDVEVVARVADRVVVMAEGEVVADGPATEVIGASPAFAPQVAKILGEQWLTVDQVRARLQAADGLGVDEA
;
A
#
# COMPACT_ATOMS: atom_id res chain seq x y z
N MET A 1 3.24 19.70 -22.92
CA MET A 1 4.47 18.91 -23.00
C MET A 1 4.21 17.45 -23.37
N ILE A 2 3.22 16.80 -22.77
CA ILE A 2 2.77 15.45 -23.15
C ILE A 2 1.37 15.58 -23.73
N ARG A 3 1.12 14.96 -24.89
CA ARG A 3 -0.20 15.00 -25.54
C ARG A 3 -0.60 13.60 -26.00
N PHE A 4 -1.82 13.21 -25.65
CA PHE A 4 -2.51 12.05 -26.18
C PHE A 4 -3.62 12.52 -27.10
N THR A 5 -3.70 11.94 -28.30
CA THR A 5 -4.73 12.28 -29.29
C THR A 5 -5.37 11.01 -29.80
N ASP A 6 -6.64 10.79 -29.44
CA ASP A 6 -7.47 9.62 -29.79
C ASP A 6 -6.74 8.28 -29.55
N VAL A 7 -6.09 8.17 -28.38
CA VAL A 7 -5.23 7.01 -28.09
C VAL A 7 -6.04 5.82 -27.60
N THR A 8 -5.93 4.72 -28.33
CA THR A 8 -6.50 3.42 -27.96
C THR A 8 -5.40 2.36 -27.91
N ILE A 9 -5.28 1.64 -26.78
CA ILE A 9 -4.25 0.61 -26.60
C ILE A 9 -4.91 -0.74 -26.32
N THR A 10 -4.52 -1.76 -27.10
CA THR A 10 -5.03 -3.13 -27.00
C THR A 10 -3.86 -4.11 -26.96
N TYR A 11 -3.80 -4.97 -25.95
CA TYR A 11 -2.79 -6.04 -25.87
C TYR A 11 -3.21 -7.28 -26.63
N PRO A 12 -2.23 -8.10 -27.11
CA PRO A 12 -2.53 -9.36 -27.78
C PRO A 12 -3.35 -10.30 -26.89
N GLY A 13 -4.43 -10.86 -27.45
CA GLY A 13 -5.33 -11.75 -26.72
C GLY A 13 -6.37 -11.08 -25.83
N ALA A 14 -6.29 -9.77 -25.62
CA ALA A 14 -7.30 -9.04 -24.86
C ALA A 14 -8.62 -8.96 -25.64
N LYS A 15 -9.75 -9.15 -24.95
CA LYS A 15 -11.11 -9.07 -25.55
C LYS A 15 -11.56 -7.62 -25.80
N SER A 16 -10.94 -6.67 -25.12
CA SER A 16 -11.26 -5.25 -25.22
C SER A 16 -10.02 -4.39 -25.01
N PRO A 17 -9.99 -3.16 -25.55
CA PRO A 17 -8.90 -2.22 -25.29
C PRO A 17 -8.70 -1.96 -23.81
N THR A 18 -7.43 -1.86 -23.39
CA THR A 18 -7.05 -1.43 -22.03
C THR A 18 -7.25 0.06 -21.83
N LEU A 19 -6.94 0.85 -22.86
CA LEU A 19 -7.26 2.29 -22.92
C LEU A 19 -8.03 2.59 -24.20
N ARG A 20 -9.00 3.51 -24.14
CA ARG A 20 -9.92 3.83 -25.24
C ARG A 20 -10.05 5.32 -25.44
N GLU A 21 -9.82 5.78 -26.67
CA GLU A 21 -10.11 7.15 -27.10
C GLU A 21 -9.62 8.19 -26.08
N VAL A 22 -8.34 8.09 -25.70
CA VAL A 22 -7.75 8.97 -24.70
C VAL A 22 -7.29 10.26 -25.37
N ASP A 23 -7.88 11.37 -24.93
CA ASP A 23 -7.50 12.72 -25.32
C ASP A 23 -7.16 13.52 -24.08
N LEU A 24 -5.87 13.92 -23.92
CA LEU A 24 -5.43 14.78 -22.82
C LEU A 24 -4.11 15.49 -23.16
N GLU A 25 -3.84 16.54 -22.41
CA GLU A 25 -2.59 17.26 -22.46
C GLU A 25 -2.09 17.49 -21.01
N ILE A 26 -0.79 17.25 -20.76
CA ILE A 26 -0.11 17.54 -19.50
C ILE A 26 0.91 18.65 -19.78
N GLU A 27 0.80 19.73 -19.05
CA GLU A 27 1.68 20.89 -19.19
C GLU A 27 3.08 20.65 -18.57
N GLU A 28 4.03 21.49 -18.91
CA GLU A 28 5.39 21.45 -18.36
C GLU A 28 5.38 21.91 -16.90
N GLY A 29 6.18 21.23 -16.06
CA GLY A 29 6.30 21.55 -14.63
C GLY A 29 5.13 21.11 -13.78
N THR A 30 4.20 20.31 -14.33
CA THR A 30 3.02 19.77 -13.60
C THR A 30 3.41 18.57 -12.73
N PHE A 31 2.88 18.52 -11.52
CA PHE A 31 2.81 17.32 -10.71
C PHE A 31 1.45 16.64 -10.93
N ALA A 32 1.41 15.70 -11.89
CA ALA A 32 0.20 14.95 -12.24
C ALA A 32 0.11 13.63 -11.45
N LEU A 33 -1.00 13.44 -10.72
CA LEU A 33 -1.25 12.22 -9.95
C LEU A 33 -2.20 11.30 -10.71
N VAL A 34 -1.73 10.10 -11.08
CA VAL A 34 -2.54 9.09 -11.77
C VAL A 34 -3.19 8.18 -10.75
N THR A 35 -4.52 8.07 -10.80
CA THR A 35 -5.31 7.23 -9.90
C THR A 35 -6.30 6.37 -10.67
N GLY A 36 -6.81 5.33 -10.01
CA GLY A 36 -7.80 4.40 -10.59
C GLY A 36 -7.72 3.03 -9.92
N PRO A 37 -8.75 2.20 -10.10
CA PRO A 37 -8.76 0.83 -9.57
C PRO A 37 -7.56 0.00 -10.08
N THR A 38 -7.20 -1.05 -9.34
CA THR A 38 -6.20 -2.01 -9.79
C THR A 38 -6.68 -2.68 -11.08
N GLY A 39 -5.77 -2.79 -12.07
CA GLY A 39 -6.12 -3.34 -13.40
C GLY A 39 -6.86 -2.39 -14.33
N SER A 40 -7.08 -1.12 -13.96
CA SER A 40 -7.78 -0.13 -14.82
C SER A 40 -6.96 0.35 -16.03
N GLY A 41 -5.65 0.06 -16.08
CA GLY A 41 -4.76 0.49 -17.17
C GLY A 41 -3.79 1.62 -16.79
N LYS A 42 -3.61 1.95 -15.50
CA LYS A 42 -2.65 2.99 -15.05
C LYS A 42 -1.22 2.74 -15.57
N THR A 43 -0.68 1.54 -15.34
CA THR A 43 0.65 1.17 -15.83
C THR A 43 0.74 1.23 -17.35
N THR A 44 -0.34 0.87 -18.08
CA THR A 44 -0.41 1.02 -19.54
C THR A 44 -0.35 2.48 -19.95
N PHE A 45 -1.10 3.36 -19.27
CA PHE A 45 -1.07 4.80 -19.49
C PHE A 45 0.34 5.37 -19.26
N LEU A 46 0.95 5.05 -18.11
CA LEU A 46 2.31 5.46 -17.78
C LEU A 46 3.33 4.95 -18.79
N SER A 47 3.22 3.69 -19.22
CA SER A 47 4.16 3.04 -20.15
C SER A 47 4.06 3.58 -21.58
N ALA A 48 2.94 4.20 -21.94
CA ALA A 48 2.79 4.86 -23.25
C ALA A 48 3.62 6.13 -23.37
N ILE A 49 3.93 6.82 -22.25
CA ILE A 49 4.70 8.07 -22.23
C ILE A 49 6.18 7.86 -22.63
N PRO A 50 6.93 6.89 -22.05
CA PRO A 50 8.29 6.59 -22.48
C PRO A 50 8.34 5.73 -23.76
N GLY A 51 7.20 5.39 -24.39
CA GLY A 51 7.15 4.51 -25.57
C GLY A 51 7.37 3.03 -25.27
N LEU A 52 7.27 2.58 -24.00
CA LEU A 52 7.33 1.16 -23.65
C LEU A 52 6.20 0.37 -24.31
N VAL A 53 5.05 1.01 -24.50
CA VAL A 53 3.98 0.57 -25.38
C VAL A 53 4.06 1.39 -26.67
N PRO A 54 4.17 0.76 -27.85
CA PRO A 54 4.13 -0.67 -28.13
C PRO A 54 5.50 -1.37 -28.16
N HIS A 55 6.62 -0.66 -28.04
CA HIS A 55 7.95 -1.13 -28.42
C HIS A 55 8.51 -2.25 -27.53
N PHE A 56 8.20 -2.24 -26.22
CA PHE A 56 8.75 -3.20 -25.26
C PHE A 56 7.70 -4.21 -24.76
N THR A 57 6.56 -3.70 -24.31
CA THR A 57 5.49 -4.55 -23.75
C THR A 57 4.59 -5.15 -24.82
N GLY A 58 4.80 -4.77 -26.10
CA GLY A 58 3.91 -5.09 -27.18
C GLY A 58 2.58 -4.34 -27.09
N GLY A 59 1.58 -4.80 -27.83
CA GLY A 59 0.28 -4.14 -27.94
C GLY A 59 0.14 -3.35 -29.23
N HIS A 60 -1.09 -3.00 -29.55
CA HIS A 60 -1.45 -2.14 -30.68
C HIS A 60 -1.86 -0.78 -30.11
N LEU A 61 -1.14 0.27 -30.49
CA LEU A 61 -1.43 1.65 -30.18
C LEU A 61 -2.03 2.31 -31.44
N ALA A 62 -3.30 2.71 -31.38
CA ALA A 62 -3.95 3.56 -32.36
C ALA A 62 -4.02 5.00 -31.80
N GLY A 63 -4.09 5.99 -32.66
CA GLY A 63 -3.94 7.39 -32.27
C GLY A 63 -2.48 7.82 -32.11
N GLU A 64 -2.22 8.90 -31.40
CA GLU A 64 -0.87 9.45 -31.27
C GLU A 64 -0.56 9.87 -29.83
N VAL A 65 0.61 9.45 -29.32
CA VAL A 65 1.20 10.00 -28.09
C VAL A 65 2.44 10.80 -28.47
N ARG A 66 2.45 12.09 -28.10
CA ARG A 66 3.61 12.98 -28.28
C ARG A 66 4.19 13.40 -26.95
N VAL A 67 5.51 13.32 -26.86
CA VAL A 67 6.28 13.75 -25.69
C VAL A 67 7.38 14.69 -26.16
N ASP A 68 7.35 15.93 -25.68
CA ASP A 68 8.25 17.00 -26.13
C ASP A 68 8.31 17.14 -27.66
N GLY A 69 7.14 16.98 -28.32
CA GLY A 69 7.00 17.05 -29.77
C GLY A 69 7.37 15.78 -30.54
N ARG A 70 7.97 14.77 -29.89
CA ARG A 70 8.34 13.47 -30.49
C ARG A 70 7.19 12.48 -30.38
N SER A 71 6.85 11.75 -31.45
CA SER A 71 5.88 10.65 -31.43
C SER A 71 6.50 9.42 -30.77
N THR A 72 5.82 8.83 -29.77
CA THR A 72 6.30 7.62 -29.10
C THR A 72 6.18 6.38 -29.98
N ALA A 73 5.32 6.39 -30.99
CA ALA A 73 5.23 5.30 -31.96
C ALA A 73 6.46 5.22 -32.88
N ASP A 74 7.06 6.37 -33.21
CA ASP A 74 8.20 6.46 -34.11
C ASP A 74 9.55 6.46 -33.37
N ASN A 75 9.54 6.78 -32.09
CA ASN A 75 10.75 6.88 -31.25
C ASN A 75 10.70 5.82 -30.15
N PRO A 76 11.53 4.78 -30.21
CA PRO A 76 11.59 3.77 -29.14
C PRO A 76 12.12 4.38 -27.83
N PRO A 77 11.94 3.72 -26.67
CA PRO A 77 12.28 4.26 -25.35
C PRO A 77 13.71 4.81 -25.23
N ARG A 78 14.69 4.18 -25.89
CA ARG A 78 16.09 4.65 -25.89
C ARG A 78 16.26 6.04 -26.53
N ASP A 79 15.42 6.37 -27.51
CA ASP A 79 15.48 7.65 -28.23
C ASP A 79 14.69 8.75 -27.51
N LEU A 80 13.96 8.39 -26.44
CA LEU A 80 13.24 9.28 -25.54
C LEU A 80 13.89 9.41 -24.15
N ALA A 81 14.96 8.64 -23.87
CA ALA A 81 15.60 8.57 -22.57
C ALA A 81 16.25 9.90 -22.11
N ASP A 82 16.53 10.81 -23.05
CA ASP A 82 16.98 12.17 -22.78
C ASP A 82 15.86 13.11 -22.34
N VAL A 83 14.61 12.72 -22.54
CA VAL A 83 13.41 13.52 -22.21
C VAL A 83 12.59 12.88 -21.08
N VAL A 84 12.46 11.55 -21.06
CA VAL A 84 11.60 10.83 -20.12
C VAL A 84 12.41 9.84 -19.31
N GLY A 85 12.42 10.02 -17.98
CA GLY A 85 12.85 9.01 -17.02
C GLY A 85 11.66 8.19 -16.52
N TYR A 86 11.75 6.86 -16.57
CA TYR A 86 10.71 5.95 -16.09
C TYR A 86 11.21 5.10 -14.92
N VAL A 87 10.48 5.11 -13.81
CA VAL A 87 10.75 4.29 -12.64
C VAL A 87 9.55 3.36 -12.41
N SER A 88 9.81 2.05 -12.50
CA SER A 88 8.78 1.02 -12.30
C SER A 88 8.46 0.81 -10.82
N GLN A 89 7.36 0.07 -10.56
CA GLN A 89 6.91 -0.27 -9.21
C GLN A 89 7.95 -1.04 -8.38
N ASP A 90 8.73 -1.91 -9.01
CA ASP A 90 9.90 -2.54 -8.38
C ASP A 90 11.19 -1.84 -8.84
N PRO A 91 11.79 -0.97 -8.00
CA PRO A 91 13.00 -0.25 -8.36
C PRO A 91 14.19 -1.19 -8.64
N ARG A 92 14.23 -2.35 -7.97
CA ARG A 92 15.35 -3.30 -8.11
C ARG A 92 15.33 -4.03 -9.47
N ALA A 93 14.15 -4.22 -10.05
CA ALA A 93 14.01 -4.84 -11.36
C ALA A 93 14.63 -3.99 -12.49
N GLY A 94 14.82 -2.69 -12.26
CA GLY A 94 15.45 -1.76 -13.20
C GLY A 94 16.97 -1.67 -13.08
N PHE A 95 17.58 -2.19 -12.01
CA PHE A 95 19.03 -2.09 -11.79
C PHE A 95 19.81 -3.01 -12.72
N VAL A 96 20.88 -2.46 -13.29
CA VAL A 96 21.73 -3.13 -14.29
C VAL A 96 23.13 -3.41 -13.75
N THR A 97 23.59 -2.60 -12.79
CA THR A 97 24.96 -2.63 -12.25
C THR A 97 25.01 -3.20 -10.84
N ASP A 98 26.19 -3.24 -10.20
CA ASP A 98 26.36 -3.79 -8.87
C ASP A 98 26.39 -2.75 -7.75
N THR A 99 26.79 -1.50 -8.05
CA THR A 99 26.96 -0.42 -7.07
C THR A 99 26.13 0.81 -7.42
N VAL A 100 25.85 1.63 -6.40
CA VAL A 100 25.07 2.88 -6.57
C VAL A 100 25.74 3.84 -7.57
N GLU A 101 27.05 4.05 -7.48
CA GLU A 101 27.77 4.96 -8.37
C GLU A 101 27.69 4.50 -9.83
N GLU A 102 27.90 3.21 -10.09
CA GLU A 102 27.80 2.64 -11.42
C GLU A 102 26.38 2.75 -11.98
N GLU A 103 25.35 2.52 -11.15
CA GLU A 103 23.96 2.62 -11.55
C GLU A 103 23.59 4.06 -11.93
N LEU A 104 24.04 5.05 -11.16
CA LEU A 104 23.83 6.46 -11.47
C LEU A 104 24.56 6.90 -12.76
N ALA A 105 25.69 6.28 -13.11
CA ALA A 105 26.43 6.58 -14.32
C ALA A 105 25.88 5.88 -15.57
N PHE A 106 25.22 4.73 -15.41
CA PHE A 106 24.87 3.81 -16.49
C PHE A 106 24.06 4.48 -17.62
N ALA A 107 22.98 5.20 -17.30
CA ALA A 107 22.15 5.85 -18.31
C ALA A 107 22.95 6.89 -19.13
N MET A 108 23.84 7.62 -18.49
CA MET A 108 24.70 8.62 -19.14
C MET A 108 25.74 7.97 -20.06
N GLU A 109 26.27 6.80 -19.67
CA GLU A 109 27.18 6.03 -20.54
C GLU A 109 26.47 5.57 -21.82
N GLN A 110 25.22 5.09 -21.70
CA GLN A 110 24.42 4.69 -22.86
C GLN A 110 24.10 5.88 -23.80
N LEU A 111 24.00 7.08 -23.24
CA LEU A 111 23.78 8.32 -24.00
C LEU A 111 25.11 8.98 -24.50
N ALA A 112 26.24 8.32 -24.26
CA ALA A 112 27.59 8.82 -24.63
C ALA A 112 27.90 10.23 -24.08
N ILE A 113 27.44 10.51 -22.86
CA ILE A 113 27.73 11.80 -22.18
C ILE A 113 29.20 11.84 -21.77
N PRO A 114 29.92 13.00 -21.96
CA PRO A 114 31.32 13.11 -21.57
C PRO A 114 31.59 12.85 -20.10
N ALA A 115 32.71 12.19 -19.76
CA ALA A 115 33.04 11.70 -18.42
C ALA A 115 33.10 12.81 -17.34
N ASP A 116 33.55 14.01 -17.71
CA ASP A 116 33.57 15.17 -16.82
C ASP A 116 32.18 15.66 -16.46
N VAL A 117 31.25 15.64 -17.41
CA VAL A 117 29.82 15.96 -17.19
C VAL A 117 29.17 14.86 -16.35
N MET A 118 29.44 13.57 -16.65
CA MET A 118 28.91 12.43 -15.89
C MET A 118 29.31 12.54 -14.41
N ARG A 119 30.59 12.76 -14.12
CA ARG A 119 31.08 12.89 -12.75
C ARG A 119 30.35 14.00 -12.00
N LYS A 120 30.17 15.17 -12.62
CA LYS A 120 29.46 16.29 -12.02
C LYS A 120 28.00 15.93 -11.72
N ARG A 121 27.29 15.31 -12.68
CA ARG A 121 25.87 14.95 -12.51
C ARG A 121 25.66 13.86 -11.45
N VAL A 122 26.59 12.89 -11.32
CA VAL A 122 26.54 11.88 -10.26
C VAL A 122 26.64 12.56 -8.89
N GLU A 123 27.63 13.49 -8.68
CA GLU A 123 27.76 14.23 -7.43
C GLU A 123 26.48 15.02 -7.10
N GLU A 124 26.00 15.80 -8.06
CA GLU A 124 24.78 16.61 -7.89
C GLU A 124 23.56 15.74 -7.55
N THR A 125 23.44 14.57 -8.18
CA THR A 125 22.33 13.63 -7.92
C THR A 125 22.44 12.96 -6.55
N LEU A 126 23.65 12.55 -6.15
CA LEU A 126 23.89 11.99 -4.80
C LEU A 126 23.48 12.98 -3.70
N ASP A 127 23.87 14.26 -3.86
CA ASP A 127 23.52 15.32 -2.91
C ASP A 127 22.02 15.65 -2.94
N LEU A 128 21.45 15.79 -4.15
CA LEU A 128 20.03 16.12 -4.33
C LEU A 128 19.11 15.10 -3.69
N LEU A 129 19.44 13.80 -3.79
CA LEU A 129 18.65 12.70 -3.27
C LEU A 129 19.04 12.29 -1.84
N GLY A 130 20.09 12.89 -1.27
CA GLY A 130 20.59 12.55 0.06
C GLY A 130 21.06 11.09 0.15
N ILE A 131 21.83 10.63 -0.86
CA ILE A 131 22.33 9.25 -0.96
C ILE A 131 23.87 9.20 -1.12
N ALA A 132 24.58 10.28 -0.79
CA ALA A 132 26.03 10.38 -0.94
C ALA A 132 26.78 9.32 -0.12
N ASP A 133 26.27 8.96 1.05
CA ASP A 133 26.79 7.90 1.93
C ASP A 133 26.61 6.49 1.35
N LEU A 134 25.76 6.33 0.36
CA LEU A 134 25.47 5.04 -0.30
C LEU A 134 26.32 4.79 -1.55
N ARG A 135 27.11 5.78 -2.02
CA ARG A 135 27.85 5.78 -3.29
C ARG A 135 28.47 4.42 -3.66
N HIS A 136 29.23 3.83 -2.74
CA HIS A 136 29.99 2.59 -2.97
C HIS A 136 29.27 1.33 -2.44
N ARG A 137 28.02 1.46 -2.01
CA ARG A 137 27.24 0.31 -1.53
C ARG A 137 26.76 -0.54 -2.68
N ALA A 138 26.76 -1.86 -2.44
CA ALA A 138 26.13 -2.82 -3.34
C ALA A 138 24.61 -2.60 -3.36
N LEU A 139 24.00 -2.57 -4.54
CA LEU A 139 22.56 -2.34 -4.75
C LEU A 139 21.69 -3.37 -4.02
N SER A 140 22.17 -4.63 -3.92
CA SER A 140 21.49 -5.71 -3.18
C SER A 140 21.35 -5.48 -1.68
N THR A 141 22.15 -4.57 -1.10
CA THR A 141 22.18 -4.27 0.35
C THR A 141 21.32 -3.07 0.73
N LEU A 142 20.71 -2.40 -0.23
CA LEU A 142 19.91 -1.20 0.00
C LEU A 142 18.56 -1.54 0.66
N SER A 143 18.09 -0.66 1.55
CA SER A 143 16.69 -0.67 1.99
C SER A 143 15.74 -0.29 0.84
N GLY A 144 14.44 -0.56 0.98
CA GLY A 144 13.46 -0.19 -0.04
C GLY A 144 13.49 1.29 -0.40
N GLY A 145 13.50 2.19 0.60
CA GLY A 145 13.57 3.64 0.37
C GLY A 145 14.89 4.10 -0.24
N GLN A 146 16.01 3.46 0.13
CA GLN A 146 17.31 3.72 -0.50
C GLN A 146 17.31 3.27 -1.96
N ALA A 147 16.81 2.06 -2.25
CA ALA A 147 16.70 1.54 -3.61
C ALA A 147 15.80 2.45 -4.47
N GLN A 148 14.69 2.94 -3.93
CA GLN A 148 13.80 3.86 -4.64
C GLN A 148 14.49 5.19 -4.99
N ARG A 149 15.22 5.78 -4.04
CA ARG A 149 15.97 7.01 -4.31
C ARG A 149 17.09 6.80 -5.36
N VAL A 150 17.76 5.66 -5.29
CA VAL A 150 18.78 5.30 -6.32
C VAL A 150 18.13 5.10 -7.68
N ALA A 151 16.98 4.44 -7.78
CA ALA A 151 16.25 4.27 -9.04
C ALA A 151 15.76 5.61 -9.63
N ILE A 152 15.31 6.55 -8.80
CA ILE A 152 15.01 7.91 -9.24
C ILE A 152 16.29 8.59 -9.72
N GLY A 153 17.40 8.44 -9.00
CA GLY A 153 18.70 9.01 -9.36
C GLY A 153 19.23 8.50 -10.68
N SER A 154 19.13 7.19 -10.93
CA SER A 154 19.67 6.56 -12.16
C SER A 154 19.01 7.10 -13.43
N VAL A 155 17.72 7.43 -13.38
CA VAL A 155 17.04 8.08 -14.51
C VAL A 155 17.27 9.59 -14.53
N LEU A 156 17.41 10.24 -13.37
CA LEU A 156 17.57 11.68 -13.26
C LEU A 156 18.93 12.16 -13.80
N THR A 157 19.99 11.37 -13.66
CA THR A 157 21.35 11.69 -14.18
C THR A 157 21.38 11.89 -15.69
N ALA A 158 20.48 11.25 -16.46
CA ALA A 158 20.33 11.50 -17.89
C ALA A 158 19.87 12.94 -18.20
N GLY A 159 19.24 13.61 -17.22
CA GLY A 159 18.73 14.98 -17.34
C GLY A 159 17.35 15.07 -18.01
N PRO A 160 16.42 14.15 -17.69
CA PRO A 160 15.09 14.17 -18.30
C PRO A 160 14.29 15.39 -17.83
N ARG A 161 13.37 15.85 -18.67
CA ARG A 161 12.39 16.90 -18.33
C ARG A 161 11.11 16.33 -17.73
N ILE A 162 10.88 15.04 -17.91
CA ILE A 162 9.69 14.31 -17.47
C ILE A 162 10.13 13.11 -16.65
N LEU A 163 9.53 12.95 -15.47
CA LEU A 163 9.64 11.74 -14.64
C LEU A 163 8.29 11.02 -14.57
N VAL A 164 8.28 9.75 -14.93
CA VAL A 164 7.13 8.87 -14.83
C VAL A 164 7.43 7.82 -13.77
N LEU A 165 6.60 7.75 -12.72
CA LEU A 165 6.83 6.87 -11.59
C LEU A 165 5.57 6.02 -11.34
N ASP A 166 5.75 4.71 -11.33
CA ASP A 166 4.67 3.76 -11.05
C ASP A 166 4.78 3.27 -9.61
N GLU A 167 3.90 3.75 -8.74
CA GLU A 167 3.80 3.46 -7.31
C GLU A 167 5.11 3.61 -6.51
N PRO A 168 5.80 4.76 -6.57
CA PRO A 168 7.14 4.92 -5.98
C PRO A 168 7.17 4.79 -4.46
N THR A 169 6.02 4.81 -3.76
CA THR A 169 5.97 4.70 -2.29
C THR A 169 5.31 3.42 -1.77
N SER A 170 4.87 2.51 -2.64
CA SER A 170 4.04 1.35 -2.27
C SER A 170 4.73 0.38 -1.30
N ALA A 171 6.06 0.21 -1.40
CA ALA A 171 6.85 -0.71 -0.59
C ALA A 171 7.56 -0.03 0.61
N LEU A 172 7.30 1.27 0.84
CA LEU A 172 8.02 2.08 1.80
C LEU A 172 7.24 2.27 3.09
N ASP A 173 7.95 2.30 4.22
CA ASP A 173 7.37 2.78 5.47
C ASP A 173 7.04 4.29 5.39
N PRO A 174 6.24 4.84 6.32
CA PRO A 174 5.80 6.23 6.24
C PRO A 174 6.94 7.24 6.12
N THR A 175 8.02 7.06 6.86
CA THR A 175 9.16 7.99 6.85
C THR A 175 9.89 7.97 5.51
N ALA A 176 10.21 6.78 5.00
CA ALA A 176 10.87 6.62 3.70
C ALA A 176 9.99 7.14 2.54
N ALA A 177 8.67 6.94 2.62
CA ALA A 177 7.73 7.46 1.64
C ALA A 177 7.68 9.00 1.64
N GLU A 178 7.67 9.64 2.83
CA GLU A 178 7.73 11.09 2.97
C GLU A 178 9.03 11.68 2.38
N GLU A 179 10.18 11.01 2.59
CA GLU A 179 11.46 11.42 2.02
C GLU A 179 11.44 11.39 0.49
N VAL A 180 10.90 10.33 -0.11
CA VAL A 180 10.76 10.19 -1.57
C VAL A 180 9.81 11.26 -2.12
N LEU A 181 8.64 11.47 -1.49
CA LEU A 181 7.68 12.48 -1.93
C LEU A 181 8.25 13.90 -1.81
N ALA A 182 8.93 14.24 -0.71
CA ALA A 182 9.60 15.53 -0.54
C ALA A 182 10.66 15.77 -1.64
N THR A 183 11.36 14.72 -2.04
CA THR A 183 12.31 14.78 -3.16
C THR A 183 11.59 15.06 -4.47
N LEU A 184 10.51 14.34 -4.79
CA LEU A 184 9.74 14.57 -6.02
C LEU A 184 9.15 15.98 -6.09
N VAL A 185 8.58 16.47 -4.99
CA VAL A 185 8.08 17.85 -4.88
C VAL A 185 9.18 18.86 -5.19
N ARG A 186 10.38 18.66 -4.65
CA ARG A 186 11.53 19.52 -4.90
C ARG A 186 11.99 19.48 -6.37
N LEU A 187 11.97 18.29 -7.00
CA LEU A 187 12.30 18.16 -8.43
C LEU A 187 11.31 18.94 -9.32
N VAL A 188 10.03 18.94 -8.97
CA VAL A 188 9.01 19.70 -9.72
C VAL A 188 9.14 21.20 -9.46
N HIS A 189 9.13 21.63 -8.19
CA HIS A 189 9.06 23.07 -7.86
C HIS A 189 10.38 23.81 -8.09
N ASP A 190 11.54 23.17 -7.81
CA ASP A 190 12.83 23.84 -7.88
C ASP A 190 13.50 23.66 -9.25
N LEU A 191 13.29 22.51 -9.91
CA LEU A 191 13.95 22.19 -11.19
C LEU A 191 13.00 22.24 -12.40
N GLY A 192 11.70 22.44 -12.18
CA GLY A 192 10.70 22.51 -13.26
C GLY A 192 10.46 21.18 -13.97
N ILE A 193 10.80 20.05 -13.35
CA ILE A 193 10.56 18.72 -13.93
C ILE A 193 9.06 18.43 -13.90
N THR A 194 8.51 17.88 -14.98
CA THR A 194 7.15 17.38 -15.02
C THR A 194 7.12 15.97 -14.39
N ALA A 195 6.33 15.75 -13.35
CA ALA A 195 6.22 14.45 -12.68
C ALA A 195 4.84 13.84 -12.89
N ILE A 196 4.80 12.61 -13.40
CA ILE A 196 3.59 11.81 -13.54
C ILE A 196 3.71 10.61 -12.60
N VAL A 197 2.91 10.59 -11.54
CA VAL A 197 3.05 9.62 -10.45
C VAL A 197 1.76 8.83 -10.30
N ALA A 198 1.80 7.50 -10.47
CA ALA A 198 0.69 6.65 -10.05
C ALA A 198 0.85 6.27 -8.58
N GLU A 199 -0.20 6.43 -7.80
CA GLU A 199 -0.22 6.05 -6.38
C GLU A 199 -1.60 5.55 -5.93
N HIS A 200 -1.57 4.59 -4.98
CA HIS A 200 -2.78 4.08 -4.32
C HIS A 200 -3.06 4.79 -2.98
N ARG A 201 -2.03 5.35 -2.35
CA ARG A 201 -2.14 6.05 -1.07
C ARG A 201 -2.27 7.55 -1.28
N LEU A 202 -3.44 7.97 -1.78
CA LEU A 202 -3.72 9.36 -2.11
C LEU A 202 -3.57 10.30 -0.91
N GLU A 203 -3.84 9.79 0.30
CA GLU A 203 -3.72 10.55 1.55
C GLU A 203 -2.32 11.15 1.80
N ARG A 204 -1.28 10.63 1.16
CA ARG A 204 0.09 11.10 1.31
C ARG A 204 0.49 12.16 0.29
N ILE A 205 -0.08 12.11 -0.91
CA ILE A 205 0.44 12.80 -2.08
C ILE A 205 -0.50 13.87 -2.63
N ILE A 206 -1.80 13.75 -2.38
CA ILE A 206 -2.84 14.61 -2.97
C ILE A 206 -2.56 16.12 -2.77
N GLN A 207 -1.97 16.50 -1.64
CA GLN A 207 -1.67 17.90 -1.33
C GLN A 207 -0.61 18.54 -2.24
N PHE A 208 0.11 17.73 -3.03
CA PHE A 208 1.17 18.17 -3.94
C PHE A 208 0.74 18.11 -5.41
N ALA A 209 -0.40 17.50 -5.70
CA ALA A 209 -0.87 17.32 -7.06
C ALA A 209 -1.49 18.63 -7.60
N ASP A 210 -1.02 19.05 -8.77
CA ASP A 210 -1.64 20.15 -9.54
C ASP A 210 -2.88 19.65 -10.25
N GLU A 211 -2.83 18.39 -10.75
CA GLU A 211 -3.96 17.74 -11.42
C GLU A 211 -4.02 16.24 -11.11
N ILE A 212 -5.21 15.67 -11.22
CA ILE A 212 -5.45 14.23 -11.12
C ILE A 212 -5.89 13.69 -12.46
N ILE A 213 -5.23 12.61 -12.86
CA ILE A 213 -5.56 11.79 -14.02
C ILE A 213 -6.22 10.51 -13.51
N THR A 214 -7.52 10.38 -13.73
CA THR A 214 -8.28 9.19 -13.32
C THR A 214 -8.40 8.20 -14.47
N VAL A 215 -7.91 6.98 -14.27
CA VAL A 215 -8.02 5.87 -15.23
C VAL A 215 -9.05 4.88 -14.72
N ALA A 216 -10.19 4.77 -15.40
CA ALA A 216 -11.28 3.87 -15.04
C ALA A 216 -11.97 3.29 -16.28
N GLU A 217 -12.19 1.98 -16.31
CA GLU A 217 -12.89 1.26 -17.41
C GLU A 217 -12.32 1.56 -18.81
N GLY A 218 -10.99 1.78 -18.87
CA GLY A 218 -10.27 2.12 -20.09
C GLY A 218 -10.40 3.58 -20.55
N ARG A 219 -11.11 4.42 -19.80
CA ARG A 219 -11.19 5.86 -20.04
C ARG A 219 -10.25 6.62 -19.14
N VAL A 220 -9.80 7.78 -19.61
CA VAL A 220 -8.92 8.66 -18.85
C VAL A 220 -9.56 10.05 -18.78
N THR A 221 -9.65 10.60 -17.58
CA THR A 221 -10.12 11.96 -17.32
C THR A 221 -9.07 12.72 -16.53
N VAL A 222 -8.95 14.03 -16.75
CA VAL A 222 -8.01 14.91 -16.07
C VAL A 222 -8.75 16.12 -15.50
N GLY A 223 -8.31 16.61 -14.36
CA GLY A 223 -8.87 17.81 -13.73
C GLY A 223 -8.29 18.12 -12.38
N ALA A 224 -8.77 19.21 -11.78
CA ALA A 224 -8.34 19.63 -10.45
C ALA A 224 -8.60 18.53 -9.39
N PRO A 225 -7.71 18.35 -8.39
CA PRO A 225 -7.83 17.29 -7.40
C PRO A 225 -9.17 17.28 -6.67
N GLU A 226 -9.70 18.43 -6.27
CA GLU A 226 -10.97 18.56 -5.58
C GLU A 226 -12.16 18.10 -6.45
N ASP A 227 -12.13 18.35 -7.76
CA ASP A 227 -13.21 17.98 -8.67
C ASP A 227 -13.18 16.47 -8.97
N GLN A 228 -11.99 15.93 -9.26
CA GLN A 228 -11.81 14.52 -9.60
C GLN A 228 -12.11 13.59 -8.42
N LEU A 229 -11.83 14.04 -7.18
CA LEU A 229 -12.00 13.21 -5.98
C LEU A 229 -13.31 13.48 -5.23
N ALA A 230 -14.04 14.53 -5.52
CA ALA A 230 -15.27 14.87 -4.80
C ALA A 230 -16.27 13.70 -4.69
N ASN A 231 -16.44 12.95 -5.77
CA ASN A 231 -17.37 11.81 -5.84
C ASN A 231 -16.63 10.48 -6.13
N SER A 232 -15.32 10.45 -5.99
CA SER A 232 -14.53 9.27 -6.30
C SER A 232 -14.66 8.21 -5.20
N PRO A 233 -14.83 6.93 -5.54
CA PRO A 233 -14.75 5.83 -4.57
C PRO A 233 -13.32 5.67 -4.00
N LEU A 234 -12.32 6.33 -4.61
CA LEU A 234 -10.94 6.35 -4.19
C LEU A 234 -10.59 7.55 -3.31
N ALA A 235 -11.58 8.40 -2.96
CA ALA A 235 -11.37 9.59 -2.15
C ALA A 235 -10.72 9.25 -0.80
N PRO A 236 -9.59 9.91 -0.43
CA PRO A 236 -8.96 9.71 0.87
C PRO A 236 -9.83 10.27 2.02
N PRO A 237 -9.59 9.86 3.28
CA PRO A 237 -10.41 10.26 4.43
C PRO A 237 -10.62 11.76 4.57
N ILE A 238 -9.63 12.57 4.21
CA ILE A 238 -9.72 14.04 4.24
C ILE A 238 -10.82 14.58 3.31
N ILE A 239 -10.92 14.03 2.09
CA ILE A 239 -11.95 14.39 1.12
C ILE A 239 -13.32 13.85 1.55
N GLN A 240 -13.37 12.60 2.04
CA GLN A 240 -14.60 12.02 2.57
C GLN A 240 -15.15 12.83 3.74
N LEU A 241 -14.27 13.30 4.65
CA LEU A 241 -14.65 14.17 5.76
C LEU A 241 -15.12 15.54 5.27
N GLY A 242 -14.43 16.13 4.28
CA GLY A 242 -14.84 17.39 3.65
C GLY A 242 -16.22 17.31 3.00
N ASN A 243 -16.52 16.19 2.33
CA ASN A 243 -17.85 15.93 1.78
C ASN A 243 -18.92 15.74 2.87
N LEU A 244 -18.58 15.01 3.96
CA LEU A 244 -19.50 14.79 5.08
C LEU A 244 -19.88 16.10 5.76
N ALA A 245 -18.93 17.04 5.88
CA ALA A 245 -19.11 18.34 6.53
C ALA A 245 -19.40 19.48 5.56
N ASP A 246 -19.63 19.16 4.28
CA ASP A 246 -19.93 20.12 3.20
C ASP A 246 -18.92 21.28 3.07
N TRP A 247 -17.62 20.98 3.28
CA TRP A 247 -16.58 21.98 3.11
C TRP A 247 -16.36 22.30 1.62
N ARG A 248 -16.30 23.61 1.30
CA ARG A 248 -15.98 24.07 -0.06
C ARG A 248 -15.04 25.29 0.03
N PRO A 249 -13.86 25.26 -0.71
CA PRO A 249 -13.34 24.14 -1.48
C PRO A 249 -13.00 22.93 -0.60
N LEU A 250 -12.89 21.73 -1.19
CA LEU A 250 -12.46 20.53 -0.49
C LEU A 250 -10.98 20.67 -0.06
N PRO A 251 -10.63 20.36 1.20
CA PRO A 251 -9.26 20.48 1.66
C PRO A 251 -8.40 19.33 1.12
N LEU A 252 -7.22 19.64 0.59
CA LEU A 252 -6.24 18.67 0.12
C LEU A 252 -5.13 18.40 1.16
N SER A 253 -4.99 19.28 2.16
CA SER A 253 -3.99 19.15 3.23
C SER A 253 -4.62 19.08 4.63
N ILE A 254 -3.94 18.37 5.54
CA ILE A 254 -4.34 18.32 6.96
C ILE A 254 -4.46 19.73 7.56
N ARG A 255 -3.56 20.65 7.17
CA ARG A 255 -3.58 22.03 7.61
C ARG A 255 -4.90 22.74 7.26
N ASP A 256 -5.32 22.60 5.99
CA ASP A 256 -6.53 23.28 5.51
C ASP A 256 -7.79 22.62 6.06
N ALA A 257 -7.81 21.28 6.15
CA ALA A 257 -8.88 20.55 6.82
C ALA A 257 -9.03 20.95 8.30
N ARG A 258 -7.92 21.13 9.03
CA ARG A 258 -7.97 21.62 10.42
C ARG A 258 -8.59 23.02 10.56
N ARG A 259 -8.39 23.90 9.57
CA ARG A 259 -9.00 25.24 9.55
C ARG A 259 -10.50 25.15 9.26
N ALA A 260 -10.89 24.32 8.30
CA ALA A 260 -12.30 24.10 7.95
C ALA A 260 -13.07 23.38 9.08
N ALA A 261 -12.40 22.54 9.87
CA ALA A 261 -13.02 21.68 10.88
C ALA A 261 -13.49 22.40 12.16
N LYS A 262 -13.39 23.74 12.27
CA LYS A 262 -13.70 24.47 13.50
C LYS A 262 -15.13 24.22 13.98
N ASP A 263 -16.09 24.37 13.09
CA ASP A 263 -17.52 24.24 13.44
C ASP A 263 -17.90 22.77 13.65
N LEU A 264 -17.34 21.85 12.85
CA LEU A 264 -17.54 20.42 13.04
C LEU A 264 -17.01 19.94 14.40
N ARG A 265 -15.85 20.44 14.84
CA ARG A 265 -15.33 20.13 16.19
C ARG A 265 -16.24 20.64 17.30
N ALA A 266 -16.80 21.85 17.16
CA ALA A 266 -17.76 22.38 18.12
C ALA A 266 -19.00 21.49 18.20
N GLN A 267 -19.61 21.14 17.06
CA GLN A 267 -20.76 20.20 16.99
C GLN A 267 -20.47 18.85 17.63
N LEU A 268 -19.30 18.28 17.35
CA LEU A 268 -18.89 16.99 17.92
C LEU A 268 -18.64 17.07 19.44
N ASN A 269 -18.12 18.20 19.95
CA ASN A 269 -17.88 18.43 21.37
C ASN A 269 -19.16 18.75 22.13
N ASP A 270 -20.06 19.58 21.58
CA ASP A 270 -21.35 19.93 22.18
C ASP A 270 -22.28 18.70 22.30
N ALA A 271 -22.11 17.73 21.41
CA ALA A 271 -22.82 16.47 21.45
C ALA A 271 -22.24 15.46 22.46
N LEU A 272 -21.09 15.75 23.10
CA LEU A 272 -20.55 14.93 24.19
C LEU A 272 -21.25 15.30 25.50
N PRO A 273 -21.76 14.36 26.31
CA PRO A 273 -22.16 14.64 27.70
C PRO A 273 -20.93 15.17 28.46
N PRO A 274 -21.12 16.10 29.42
CA PRO A 274 -20.02 16.68 30.21
C PRO A 274 -19.20 15.55 30.81
N ALA A 275 -17.89 15.65 30.70
CA ALA A 275 -16.88 14.65 31.00
C ALA A 275 -17.14 13.84 32.28
N SER A 276 -17.79 12.74 32.11
CA SER A 276 -17.44 11.49 32.77
C SER A 276 -16.26 10.92 32.01
N PRO A 277 -15.27 10.24 32.60
CA PRO A 277 -14.19 9.63 31.83
C PRO A 277 -14.84 8.78 30.74
N ALA A 278 -14.85 9.31 29.53
CA ALA A 278 -15.63 8.77 28.46
C ALA A 278 -15.14 7.35 28.20
N PRO A 279 -16.01 6.34 28.22
CA PRO A 279 -15.73 5.19 27.40
C PRO A 279 -15.54 5.77 26.00
N ALA A 280 -14.37 5.54 25.42
CA ALA A 280 -14.05 5.87 24.04
C ALA A 280 -15.31 5.73 23.22
N ALA A 281 -15.62 6.75 22.40
CA ALA A 281 -16.84 6.76 21.57
C ALA A 281 -16.88 5.44 20.87
N SER A 282 -17.73 4.61 21.41
CA SER A 282 -17.76 3.20 21.15
C SER A 282 -17.95 2.99 19.66
N SER A 283 -16.97 2.39 19.05
CA SER A 283 -17.37 1.11 18.49
C SER A 283 -18.17 0.47 19.60
N THR A 284 -19.46 0.27 19.44
CA THR A 284 -20.34 -0.51 20.33
C THR A 284 -19.92 -1.99 20.29
N ARG A 285 -18.61 -2.24 20.32
CA ARG A 285 -18.01 -3.53 20.52
C ARG A 285 -17.68 -3.65 21.99
N PRO A 286 -18.34 -4.60 22.70
CA PRO A 286 -17.91 -4.95 24.05
C PRO A 286 -16.42 -5.30 24.00
N GLU A 287 -15.66 -4.93 25.04
CA GLU A 287 -14.29 -5.44 25.23
C GLU A 287 -14.34 -6.93 24.91
N ARG A 288 -13.73 -7.33 23.77
CA ARG A 288 -13.74 -8.72 23.35
C ARG A 288 -12.79 -9.47 24.27
N THR A 289 -13.34 -10.04 25.32
CA THR A 289 -12.65 -10.91 26.29
C THR A 289 -12.54 -12.34 25.75
N GLY A 290 -12.09 -12.48 24.48
CA GLY A 290 -11.85 -13.81 23.92
C GLY A 290 -10.76 -14.56 24.70
N ASP A 291 -10.83 -15.88 24.69
CA ASP A 291 -9.80 -16.74 25.28
C ASP A 291 -8.45 -16.49 24.61
N VAL A 292 -7.37 -16.60 25.37
CA VAL A 292 -6.01 -16.54 24.82
C VAL A 292 -5.77 -17.79 23.99
N VAL A 293 -5.56 -17.60 22.69
CA VAL A 293 -5.35 -18.68 21.72
C VAL A 293 -3.89 -18.90 21.33
N LEU A 294 -3.06 -17.82 21.38
CA LEU A 294 -1.60 -17.93 21.26
C LEU A 294 -0.95 -17.24 22.43
N LYS A 295 0.03 -17.93 23.06
CA LYS A 295 0.87 -17.41 24.14
C LYS A 295 2.31 -17.33 23.66
N GLY A 296 2.79 -16.12 23.35
CA GLY A 296 4.20 -15.85 23.11
C GLY A 296 4.91 -15.51 24.41
N ARG A 297 6.06 -16.12 24.69
CA ARG A 297 6.87 -15.84 25.88
C ARG A 297 8.33 -15.74 25.51
N ASP A 298 8.94 -14.59 25.80
CA ASP A 298 10.37 -14.29 25.64
C ASP A 298 10.93 -14.70 24.27
N VAL A 299 10.14 -14.46 23.20
CA VAL A 299 10.49 -14.86 21.84
C VAL A 299 11.68 -14.05 21.36
N VAL A 300 12.78 -14.75 21.01
CA VAL A 300 14.00 -14.17 20.45
C VAL A 300 14.24 -14.74 19.05
N VAL A 301 14.48 -13.85 18.08
CA VAL A 301 14.82 -14.23 16.71
C VAL A 301 16.12 -13.56 16.32
N ASN A 302 17.10 -14.38 15.89
CA ASN A 302 18.42 -13.92 15.46
C ASN A 302 18.70 -14.39 14.04
N TYR A 303 19.25 -13.49 13.23
CA TYR A 303 19.88 -13.77 11.94
C TYR A 303 21.37 -13.41 12.03
N PRO A 304 22.21 -13.85 11.10
CA PRO A 304 23.62 -13.47 11.08
C PRO A 304 23.80 -11.95 11.15
N GLY A 305 24.37 -11.45 12.25
CA GLY A 305 24.60 -10.03 12.48
C GLY A 305 23.39 -9.18 12.87
N VAL A 306 22.18 -9.77 13.03
CA VAL A 306 20.95 -9.01 13.34
C VAL A 306 20.13 -9.71 14.43
N HIS A 307 19.85 -8.99 15.52
CA HIS A 307 18.88 -9.38 16.54
C HIS A 307 17.50 -8.84 16.16
N ALA A 308 16.72 -9.61 15.40
CA ALA A 308 15.46 -9.17 14.82
C ALA A 308 14.30 -9.07 15.83
N VAL A 309 14.28 -9.95 16.84
CA VAL A 309 13.28 -9.93 17.94
C VAL A 309 14.02 -10.19 19.26
N ARG A 310 13.73 -9.37 20.28
CA ARG A 310 14.47 -9.31 21.54
C ARG A 310 13.58 -9.58 22.76
N GLY A 311 13.15 -10.84 22.93
CA GLY A 311 12.39 -11.25 24.13
C GLY A 311 10.95 -10.78 24.15
N VAL A 312 10.25 -10.82 23.02
CA VAL A 312 8.85 -10.40 22.92
C VAL A 312 7.94 -11.40 23.61
N SER A 313 7.14 -10.90 24.57
CA SER A 313 6.06 -11.64 25.24
C SER A 313 4.72 -10.98 24.90
N LEU A 314 3.82 -11.74 24.23
CA LEU A 314 2.53 -11.24 23.78
C LEU A 314 1.51 -12.36 23.69
N ASP A 315 0.28 -12.08 24.17
CA ASP A 315 -0.86 -12.99 24.05
C ASP A 315 -1.82 -12.51 22.96
N LEU A 316 -2.30 -13.44 22.12
CA LEU A 316 -3.33 -13.18 21.12
C LEU A 316 -4.65 -13.82 21.57
N ARG A 317 -5.75 -13.11 21.38
CA ARG A 317 -7.08 -13.54 21.82
C ARG A 317 -7.98 -13.91 20.65
N ALA A 318 -8.84 -14.87 20.88
CA ALA A 318 -9.90 -15.21 19.93
C ALA A 318 -10.80 -14.00 19.67
N GLN A 319 -11.30 -13.87 18.45
CA GLN A 319 -12.18 -12.78 18.03
C GLN A 319 -11.55 -11.36 18.06
N GLU A 320 -10.24 -11.25 18.25
CA GLU A 320 -9.49 -9.99 18.28
C GLU A 320 -8.67 -9.82 17.00
N ILE A 321 -8.70 -8.62 16.43
CA ILE A 321 -7.77 -8.21 15.38
C ILE A 321 -6.70 -7.32 16.01
N THR A 322 -5.49 -7.86 16.11
CA THR A 322 -4.32 -7.15 16.60
C THR A 322 -3.51 -6.60 15.44
N ALA A 323 -3.36 -5.29 15.34
CA ALA A 323 -2.42 -4.70 14.39
C ALA A 323 -1.01 -4.66 14.99
N LEU A 324 -0.03 -5.20 14.27
CA LEU A 324 1.39 -5.15 14.61
C LEU A 324 2.07 -4.08 13.76
N MET A 325 2.37 -2.93 14.35
CA MET A 325 2.91 -1.76 13.68
C MET A 325 4.40 -1.54 13.99
N GLY A 326 5.05 -0.70 13.20
CA GLY A 326 6.47 -0.33 13.36
C GLY A 326 7.17 -0.14 12.03
N ARG A 327 8.34 0.51 12.04
CA ARG A 327 9.14 0.76 10.84
C ARG A 327 9.58 -0.54 10.16
N ASN A 328 10.03 -0.45 8.90
CA ASN A 328 10.69 -1.57 8.23
C ASN A 328 11.93 -1.98 9.03
N GLY A 329 12.14 -3.29 9.19
CA GLY A 329 13.23 -3.83 10.02
C GLY A 329 12.97 -3.86 11.53
N SER A 330 11.80 -3.46 12.04
CA SER A 330 11.48 -3.51 13.48
C SER A 330 11.25 -4.93 14.04
N GLY A 331 11.25 -5.97 13.19
CA GLY A 331 11.12 -7.37 13.62
C GLY A 331 9.74 -7.99 13.42
N LYS A 332 8.73 -7.27 12.86
CA LYS A 332 7.35 -7.74 12.67
C LYS A 332 7.28 -9.08 11.95
N SER A 333 7.78 -9.14 10.73
CA SER A 333 7.76 -10.36 9.91
C SER A 333 8.48 -11.50 10.62
N SER A 334 9.64 -11.24 11.23
CA SER A 334 10.41 -12.25 11.99
C SER A 334 9.61 -12.82 13.17
N LEU A 335 8.83 -11.98 13.85
CA LEU A 335 7.95 -12.40 14.95
C LEU A 335 6.79 -13.27 14.43
N LEU A 336 6.15 -12.88 13.31
CA LEU A 336 5.07 -13.67 12.69
C LEU A 336 5.56 -15.06 12.28
N TRP A 337 6.71 -15.17 11.61
CA TRP A 337 7.30 -16.44 11.21
C TRP A 337 7.71 -17.30 12.41
N ALA A 338 8.23 -16.68 13.50
CA ALA A 338 8.54 -17.38 14.73
C ALA A 338 7.30 -17.92 15.45
N TRP A 339 6.18 -17.19 15.43
CA TRP A 339 4.90 -17.64 15.99
C TRP A 339 4.27 -18.77 15.17
N GLN A 340 4.39 -18.71 13.85
CA GLN A 340 3.90 -19.78 12.97
C GLN A 340 4.73 -21.08 13.10
N GLY A 341 6.00 -20.98 13.50
CA GLY A 341 6.89 -22.11 13.73
C GLY A 341 7.79 -22.49 12.56
N ALA A 342 7.66 -21.85 11.39
CA ALA A 342 8.56 -22.07 10.24
C ALA A 342 9.81 -21.17 10.29
N GLY A 343 9.73 -20.04 10.98
CA GLY A 343 10.86 -19.12 11.14
C GLY A 343 11.81 -19.54 12.27
N PRO A 344 13.06 -19.05 12.24
CA PRO A 344 14.02 -19.31 13.30
C PRO A 344 13.55 -18.65 14.59
N ARG A 345 13.60 -19.40 15.70
CA ARG A 345 13.41 -18.90 17.06
C ARG A 345 14.57 -19.38 17.92
N ALA A 346 15.40 -18.44 18.39
CA ALA A 346 16.61 -18.74 19.16
C ALA A 346 16.26 -19.13 20.61
N SER A 347 15.24 -18.51 21.19
CA SER A 347 14.71 -18.85 22.52
C SER A 347 13.25 -18.40 22.67
N GLY A 348 12.64 -18.73 23.81
CA GLY A 348 11.25 -18.46 24.10
C GLY A 348 10.30 -19.52 23.56
N THR A 349 8.99 -19.30 23.72
CA THR A 349 7.93 -20.22 23.27
C THR A 349 6.81 -19.48 22.54
N ALA A 350 6.13 -20.16 21.62
CA ALA A 350 4.89 -19.72 21.01
C ALA A 350 3.90 -20.89 21.05
N GLU A 351 2.94 -20.84 21.98
CA GLU A 351 2.03 -21.95 22.26
C GLU A 351 0.63 -21.66 21.72
N VAL A 352 0.11 -22.57 20.92
CA VAL A 352 -1.27 -22.60 20.43
C VAL A 352 -1.90 -23.93 20.81
N ALA A 353 -3.06 -23.91 21.45
CA ALA A 353 -3.75 -25.11 21.95
C ALA A 353 -2.86 -26.00 22.85
N GLY A 354 -1.94 -25.40 23.63
CA GLY A 354 -1.01 -26.12 24.50
C GLY A 354 0.20 -26.75 23.81
N HIS A 355 0.40 -26.47 22.53
CA HIS A 355 1.54 -26.96 21.74
C HIS A 355 2.43 -25.82 21.29
N ASP A 356 3.75 -25.94 21.51
CA ASP A 356 4.73 -25.03 20.95
C ASP A 356 4.87 -25.25 19.44
N THR A 357 4.55 -24.23 18.64
CA THR A 357 4.47 -24.31 17.18
C THR A 357 5.75 -24.80 16.52
N GLN A 358 6.93 -24.42 17.04
CA GLN A 358 8.23 -24.85 16.50
C GLN A 358 8.53 -26.35 16.72
N LYS A 359 7.88 -26.96 17.72
CA LYS A 359 8.05 -28.39 18.03
C LYS A 359 7.10 -29.31 17.26
N LEU A 360 6.14 -28.71 16.54
CA LEU A 360 5.20 -29.44 15.71
C LEU A 360 5.78 -29.74 14.33
N PRO A 361 5.35 -30.83 13.69
CA PRO A 361 5.57 -30.99 12.25
C PRO A 361 5.00 -29.79 11.47
N PRO A 362 5.66 -29.32 10.40
CA PRO A 362 5.20 -28.11 9.66
C PRO A 362 3.74 -28.14 9.22
N ALA A 363 3.22 -29.30 8.83
CA ALA A 363 1.81 -29.47 8.46
C ALA A 363 0.87 -29.21 9.65
N ALA A 364 1.20 -29.76 10.83
CA ALA A 364 0.41 -29.57 12.06
C ALA A 364 0.49 -28.10 12.56
N ALA A 365 1.65 -27.47 12.48
CA ALA A 365 1.80 -26.06 12.84
C ALA A 365 0.89 -25.17 11.96
N ARG A 366 0.86 -25.43 10.63
CA ARG A 366 0.01 -24.68 9.68
C ARG A 366 -1.49 -24.85 9.92
N THR A 367 -1.95 -25.98 10.45
CA THR A 367 -3.37 -26.16 10.83
C THR A 367 -3.75 -25.35 12.06
N LEU A 368 -2.81 -24.98 12.91
CA LEU A 368 -3.05 -24.13 14.08
C LEU A 368 -2.85 -22.66 13.80
N VAL A 369 -1.83 -22.31 13.00
CA VAL A 369 -1.43 -20.94 12.70
C VAL A 369 -1.27 -20.79 11.18
N GLY A 370 -2.22 -20.13 10.55
CA GLY A 370 -2.13 -19.72 9.14
C GLY A 370 -1.24 -18.48 9.02
N LEU A 371 -0.42 -18.41 7.98
CA LEU A 371 0.40 -17.24 7.68
C LEU A 371 0.28 -16.86 6.19
N VAL A 372 -0.08 -15.60 5.96
CA VAL A 372 -0.03 -14.95 4.65
C VAL A 372 1.22 -14.09 4.60
N PRO A 373 2.23 -14.44 3.79
CA PRO A 373 3.48 -13.67 3.70
C PRO A 373 3.28 -12.37 2.93
N GLN A 374 4.28 -11.49 2.98
CA GLN A 374 4.30 -10.20 2.29
C GLN A 374 4.14 -10.33 0.76
N THR A 375 4.58 -11.44 0.18
CA THR A 375 4.37 -11.80 -1.23
C THR A 375 3.45 -13.03 -1.27
N PRO A 376 2.12 -12.86 -1.36
CA PRO A 376 1.19 -13.99 -1.34
C PRO A 376 1.47 -15.03 -2.43
N GLY A 377 1.97 -14.59 -3.59
CA GLY A 377 2.34 -15.45 -4.72
C GLY A 377 3.36 -16.54 -4.38
N ASP A 378 4.19 -16.37 -3.34
CA ASP A 378 5.18 -17.36 -2.92
C ASP A 378 4.56 -18.65 -2.37
N LEU A 379 3.25 -18.62 -2.07
CA LEU A 379 2.48 -19.79 -1.63
C LEU A 379 1.69 -20.47 -2.75
N LEU A 380 1.80 -20.00 -3.98
CA LEU A 380 1.04 -20.50 -5.14
C LEU A 380 1.97 -21.25 -6.09
N TYR A 381 1.70 -22.53 -6.30
CA TYR A 381 2.59 -23.47 -7.01
C TYR A 381 1.97 -24.10 -8.24
N TYR A 382 0.63 -24.05 -8.37
CA TYR A 382 -0.10 -24.73 -9.43
C TYR A 382 -0.47 -23.79 -10.59
N GLU A 383 -0.79 -24.35 -11.73
CA GLU A 383 -1.04 -23.61 -12.96
C GLU A 383 -2.43 -22.96 -13.01
N THR A 384 -3.38 -23.38 -12.14
CA THR A 384 -4.73 -22.83 -12.10
C THR A 384 -5.22 -22.60 -10.68
N VAL A 385 -6.13 -21.63 -10.53
CA VAL A 385 -6.81 -21.37 -9.25
C VAL A 385 -7.54 -22.61 -8.74
N ALA A 386 -8.16 -23.39 -9.64
CA ALA A 386 -8.84 -24.63 -9.28
C ALA A 386 -7.87 -25.64 -8.65
N ALA A 387 -6.69 -25.85 -9.25
CA ALA A 387 -5.69 -26.79 -8.75
C ALA A 387 -5.12 -26.37 -7.37
N GLU A 388 -4.91 -25.07 -7.15
CA GLU A 388 -4.53 -24.53 -5.84
C GLU A 388 -5.59 -24.83 -4.77
N CYS A 389 -6.88 -24.64 -5.09
CA CYS A 389 -7.99 -24.94 -4.17
C CYS A 389 -8.12 -26.44 -3.88
N GLU A 390 -8.02 -27.30 -4.90
CA GLU A 390 -8.08 -28.77 -4.73
C GLU A 390 -6.93 -29.26 -3.83
N ARG A 391 -5.74 -28.71 -4.02
CA ARG A 391 -4.59 -29.02 -3.20
C ARG A 391 -4.79 -28.58 -1.74
N ALA A 392 -5.32 -27.39 -1.53
CA ALA A 392 -5.63 -26.88 -0.18
C ALA A 392 -6.64 -27.78 0.57
N ASP A 393 -7.70 -28.24 -0.12
CA ASP A 393 -8.67 -29.18 0.43
C ASP A 393 -8.00 -30.50 0.87
N ALA A 394 -7.13 -31.05 0.02
CA ALA A 394 -6.41 -32.28 0.31
C ALA A 394 -5.45 -32.13 1.50
N ASP A 395 -4.67 -31.05 1.54
CA ASP A 395 -3.69 -30.78 2.62
C ASP A 395 -4.37 -30.52 3.96
N ALA A 396 -5.55 -29.89 3.96
CA ALA A 396 -6.35 -29.62 5.16
C ALA A 396 -7.26 -30.79 5.55
N THR A 397 -7.31 -31.88 4.76
CA THR A 397 -8.28 -32.97 4.91
C THR A 397 -9.74 -32.42 4.97
N ALA A 398 -10.00 -31.38 4.20
CA ALA A 398 -11.30 -30.73 4.10
C ALA A 398 -12.16 -31.40 3.00
N PRO A 399 -13.50 -31.27 3.04
CA PRO A 399 -14.35 -31.72 1.95
C PRO A 399 -13.96 -31.07 0.62
N PRO A 400 -13.99 -31.82 -0.51
CA PRO A 400 -13.68 -31.23 -1.82
C PRO A 400 -14.56 -30.02 -2.12
N GLY A 401 -13.95 -28.94 -2.62
CA GLY A 401 -14.61 -27.69 -2.94
C GLY A 401 -14.68 -26.66 -1.79
N SER A 402 -14.19 -27.02 -0.58
CA SER A 402 -14.22 -26.11 0.59
C SER A 402 -13.41 -24.83 0.35
N CYS A 403 -12.20 -24.93 -0.20
CA CYS A 403 -11.37 -23.78 -0.52
C CYS A 403 -12.03 -22.90 -1.58
N LEU A 404 -12.56 -23.49 -2.63
CA LEU A 404 -13.23 -22.77 -3.71
C LEU A 404 -14.49 -22.04 -3.20
N GLU A 405 -15.25 -22.65 -2.29
CA GLU A 405 -16.40 -21.99 -1.66
C GLU A 405 -15.98 -20.76 -0.86
N LEU A 406 -14.90 -20.86 -0.08
CA LEU A 406 -14.32 -19.72 0.65
C LEU A 406 -13.84 -18.63 -0.31
N LEU A 407 -13.13 -19.01 -1.36
CA LEU A 407 -12.62 -18.05 -2.36
C LEU A 407 -13.76 -17.28 -3.04
N ARG A 408 -14.84 -17.96 -3.42
CA ARG A 408 -16.01 -17.31 -4.03
C ARG A 408 -16.75 -16.36 -3.11
N ARG A 409 -16.67 -16.54 -1.79
CA ARG A 409 -17.18 -15.55 -0.82
C ARG A 409 -16.36 -14.27 -0.82
N PHE A 410 -15.05 -14.35 -1.11
CA PHE A 410 -14.16 -13.20 -1.15
C PHE A 410 -14.12 -12.55 -2.53
N THR A 411 -14.18 -13.37 -3.57
CA THR A 411 -14.09 -12.95 -4.98
C THR A 411 -15.09 -13.77 -5.81
N PRO A 412 -16.36 -13.34 -5.89
CA PRO A 412 -17.44 -14.13 -6.54
C PRO A 412 -17.16 -14.46 -8.00
N ASP A 413 -16.57 -13.52 -8.75
CA ASP A 413 -16.39 -13.60 -10.20
C ASP A 413 -15.00 -14.13 -10.62
N ILE A 414 -14.28 -14.82 -9.71
CA ILE A 414 -12.95 -15.34 -10.01
C ILE A 414 -13.03 -16.46 -11.06
N ASN A 415 -12.21 -16.33 -12.12
CA ASN A 415 -12.05 -17.41 -13.10
C ASN A 415 -11.08 -18.45 -12.56
N ILE A 416 -11.59 -19.66 -12.34
CA ILE A 416 -10.84 -20.77 -11.73
C ILE A 416 -9.80 -21.40 -12.65
N ASP A 417 -9.91 -21.20 -13.96
CA ASP A 417 -8.97 -21.71 -14.98
C ASP A 417 -7.79 -20.75 -15.19
N THR A 418 -7.80 -19.58 -14.56
CA THR A 418 -6.73 -18.59 -14.67
C THR A 418 -5.49 -19.05 -13.90
N HIS A 419 -4.30 -18.79 -14.47
CA HIS A 419 -3.04 -19.01 -13.77
C HIS A 419 -2.91 -17.98 -12.62
N PRO A 420 -2.49 -18.39 -11.39
CA PRO A 420 -2.39 -17.47 -10.25
C PRO A 420 -1.53 -16.23 -10.46
N ARG A 421 -0.55 -16.28 -11.38
CA ARG A 421 0.28 -15.11 -11.74
C ARG A 421 -0.50 -14.02 -12.48
N ASP A 422 -1.58 -14.38 -13.16
CA ASP A 422 -2.40 -13.46 -13.96
C ASP A 422 -3.51 -12.81 -13.11
N LEU A 423 -3.64 -13.20 -11.84
CA LEU A 423 -4.56 -12.60 -10.89
C LEU A 423 -4.09 -11.20 -10.47
N SER A 424 -5.03 -10.30 -10.22
CA SER A 424 -4.73 -9.05 -9.52
C SER A 424 -4.21 -9.32 -8.10
N GLU A 425 -3.50 -8.34 -7.50
CA GLU A 425 -2.98 -8.48 -6.12
C GLU A 425 -4.10 -8.81 -5.12
N GLY A 426 -5.27 -8.17 -5.24
CA GLY A 426 -6.43 -8.46 -4.39
C GLY A 426 -6.98 -9.87 -4.58
N GLN A 427 -7.08 -10.34 -5.82
CA GLN A 427 -7.53 -11.71 -6.13
C GLN A 427 -6.52 -12.76 -5.64
N ARG A 428 -5.23 -12.49 -5.81
CA ARG A 428 -4.14 -13.35 -5.33
C ARG A 428 -4.14 -13.46 -3.82
N LEU A 429 -4.31 -12.34 -3.13
CA LEU A 429 -4.47 -12.32 -1.67
C LEU A 429 -5.70 -13.11 -1.22
N SER A 430 -6.84 -12.94 -1.90
CA SER A 430 -8.08 -13.68 -1.60
C SER A 430 -7.91 -15.19 -1.77
N LEU A 431 -7.19 -15.62 -2.82
CA LEU A 431 -6.86 -17.03 -3.03
C LEU A 431 -6.01 -17.59 -1.87
N VAL A 432 -4.94 -16.90 -1.51
CA VAL A 432 -4.06 -17.33 -0.41
C VAL A 432 -4.81 -17.33 0.93
N LEU A 433 -5.66 -16.35 1.18
CA LEU A 433 -6.54 -16.35 2.37
C LEU A 433 -7.47 -17.56 2.38
N ALA A 434 -8.11 -17.90 1.27
CA ALA A 434 -8.98 -19.07 1.18
C ALA A 434 -8.19 -20.38 1.44
N ILE A 435 -6.98 -20.51 0.87
CA ILE A 435 -6.09 -21.66 1.12
C ILE A 435 -5.76 -21.78 2.62
N GLN A 436 -5.33 -20.69 3.26
CA GLN A 436 -4.98 -20.71 4.69
C GLN A 436 -6.18 -21.03 5.58
N LEU A 437 -7.36 -20.49 5.26
CA LEU A 437 -8.58 -20.67 6.04
C LEU A 437 -9.23 -22.04 5.85
N THR A 438 -8.91 -22.77 4.80
CA THR A 438 -9.40 -24.14 4.57
C THR A 438 -9.03 -25.08 5.73
N ALA A 439 -7.85 -24.87 6.34
CA ALA A 439 -7.42 -25.59 7.53
C ALA A 439 -8.08 -25.13 8.84
N ARG A 440 -8.90 -24.08 8.81
CA ARG A 440 -9.58 -23.47 9.99
C ARG A 440 -8.63 -23.15 11.15
N PRO A 441 -7.57 -22.37 10.91
CA PRO A 441 -6.56 -22.07 11.93
C PRO A 441 -7.17 -21.28 13.09
N ARG A 442 -6.62 -21.45 14.29
CA ARG A 442 -6.99 -20.65 15.47
C ARG A 442 -6.42 -19.24 15.42
N VAL A 443 -5.29 -19.09 14.74
CA VAL A 443 -4.59 -17.82 14.56
C VAL A 443 -4.29 -17.62 13.08
N LEU A 444 -4.61 -16.45 12.55
CA LEU A 444 -4.27 -16.03 11.20
C LEU A 444 -3.31 -14.83 11.28
N LEU A 445 -2.12 -15.00 10.73
CA LEU A 445 -1.07 -13.99 10.67
C LEU A 445 -0.99 -13.46 9.23
N LEU A 446 -0.96 -12.12 9.06
CA LEU A 446 -0.84 -11.47 7.76
C LEU A 446 0.31 -10.48 7.80
N ASP A 447 1.25 -10.60 6.87
CA ASP A 447 2.41 -9.74 6.74
C ASP A 447 2.23 -8.77 5.56
N GLU A 448 1.99 -7.48 5.86
CA GLU A 448 1.77 -6.38 4.91
C GLU A 448 0.70 -6.69 3.82
N PRO A 449 -0.48 -7.26 4.15
CA PRO A 449 -1.44 -7.70 3.14
C PRO A 449 -2.12 -6.55 2.39
N THR A 450 -1.91 -5.31 2.80
CA THR A 450 -2.49 -4.10 2.15
C THR A 450 -1.62 -3.54 1.02
N ARG A 451 -0.44 -4.12 0.82
CA ARG A 451 0.50 -3.68 -0.22
C ARG A 451 -0.07 -3.92 -1.61
N GLY A 452 0.00 -2.91 -2.49
CA GLY A 452 -0.51 -3.00 -3.86
C GLY A 452 -2.03 -3.07 -3.99
N LEU A 453 -2.78 -2.91 -2.89
CA LEU A 453 -4.23 -2.87 -2.91
C LEU A 453 -4.74 -1.44 -3.06
N ASP A 454 -5.71 -1.25 -3.95
CA ASP A 454 -6.51 -0.04 -4.03
C ASP A 454 -7.52 0.06 -2.87
N LEU A 455 -8.19 1.19 -2.73
CA LEU A 455 -9.13 1.41 -1.62
C LEU A 455 -10.32 0.43 -1.62
N PRO A 456 -10.95 0.09 -2.77
CA PRO A 456 -11.98 -0.97 -2.81
C PRO A 456 -11.47 -2.33 -2.32
N ALA A 457 -10.30 -2.77 -2.76
CA ALA A 457 -9.70 -4.03 -2.32
C ALA A 457 -9.34 -4.01 -0.82
N LYS A 458 -8.85 -2.89 -0.29
CA LYS A 458 -8.65 -2.70 1.16
C LYS A 458 -9.96 -2.79 1.94
N ASN A 459 -11.04 -2.19 1.42
CA ASN A 459 -12.37 -2.29 2.05
C ASN A 459 -12.87 -3.73 2.10
N ALA A 460 -12.71 -4.47 1.00
CA ALA A 460 -13.05 -5.89 0.95
C ALA A 460 -12.22 -6.71 1.95
N LEU A 461 -10.90 -6.47 2.01
CA LEU A 461 -10.02 -7.12 2.99
C LEU A 461 -10.47 -6.85 4.43
N ILE A 462 -10.78 -5.61 4.79
CA ILE A 462 -11.28 -5.24 6.13
C ILE A 462 -12.53 -6.04 6.49
N ALA A 463 -13.51 -6.15 5.57
CA ALA A 463 -14.72 -6.92 5.79
C ALA A 463 -14.44 -8.42 5.97
N ILE A 464 -13.52 -8.98 5.17
CA ILE A 464 -13.08 -10.37 5.27
C ILE A 464 -12.42 -10.62 6.64
N LEU A 465 -11.45 -9.80 7.04
CA LEU A 465 -10.74 -9.98 8.32
C LEU A 465 -11.68 -9.90 9.52
N ARG A 466 -12.66 -9.00 9.46
CA ARG A 466 -13.67 -8.90 10.51
C ARG A 466 -14.54 -10.15 10.58
N THR A 467 -15.00 -10.67 9.44
CA THR A 467 -15.77 -11.92 9.37
C THR A 467 -14.98 -13.09 9.95
N ILE A 468 -13.68 -13.19 9.67
CA ILE A 468 -12.80 -14.24 10.19
C ILE A 468 -12.65 -14.12 11.71
N ALA A 469 -12.44 -12.91 12.21
CA ALA A 469 -12.34 -12.66 13.65
C ALA A 469 -13.66 -12.98 14.38
N ASP A 470 -14.80 -12.54 13.82
CA ASP A 470 -16.13 -12.82 14.39
C ASP A 470 -16.45 -14.32 14.45
N ALA A 471 -15.88 -15.12 13.54
CA ALA A 471 -15.98 -16.57 13.55
C ALA A 471 -15.11 -17.26 14.63
N GLY A 472 -14.30 -16.51 15.39
CA GLY A 472 -13.51 -17.03 16.52
C GLY A 472 -12.01 -17.08 16.32
N THR A 473 -11.49 -16.76 15.14
CA THR A 473 -10.04 -16.75 14.85
C THR A 473 -9.39 -15.49 15.43
N ALA A 474 -8.21 -15.62 16.05
CA ALA A 474 -7.37 -14.47 16.34
C ALA A 474 -6.66 -14.03 15.07
N VAL A 475 -6.73 -12.74 14.74
CA VAL A 475 -6.11 -12.19 13.54
C VAL A 475 -5.00 -11.24 13.91
N VAL A 476 -3.82 -11.41 13.32
CA VAL A 476 -2.71 -10.45 13.44
C VAL A 476 -2.42 -9.85 12.07
N LEU A 477 -2.46 -8.53 12.02
CA LEU A 477 -2.19 -7.75 10.83
C LEU A 477 -0.90 -6.96 11.03
N ALA A 478 0.24 -7.45 10.53
CA ALA A 478 1.45 -6.64 10.47
C ALA A 478 1.32 -5.67 9.30
N THR A 479 1.30 -4.37 9.58
CA THR A 479 1.16 -3.34 8.55
C THR A 479 1.63 -1.97 9.05
N HIS A 480 1.95 -1.11 8.09
CA HIS A 480 2.18 0.32 8.30
C HIS A 480 1.05 1.19 7.74
N ASP A 481 -0.07 0.59 7.30
CA ASP A 481 -1.25 1.29 6.78
C ASP A 481 -2.17 1.70 7.94
N VAL A 482 -1.96 2.94 8.43
CA VAL A 482 -2.69 3.50 9.58
C VAL A 482 -4.18 3.61 9.34
N GLU A 483 -4.59 3.92 8.09
CA GLU A 483 -6.00 4.07 7.75
C GLU A 483 -6.74 2.72 7.80
N VAL A 484 -6.08 1.64 7.38
CA VAL A 484 -6.62 0.29 7.54
C VAL A 484 -6.66 -0.12 9.01
N VAL A 485 -5.57 0.13 9.76
CA VAL A 485 -5.52 -0.16 11.20
C VAL A 485 -6.64 0.53 11.96
N ALA A 486 -6.85 1.84 11.69
CA ALA A 486 -7.92 2.64 12.32
C ALA A 486 -9.33 2.05 12.11
N ARG A 487 -9.54 1.33 11.01
CA ARG A 487 -10.85 0.79 10.62
C ARG A 487 -11.07 -0.65 11.07
N VAL A 488 -9.99 -1.43 11.26
CA VAL A 488 -10.12 -2.88 11.47
C VAL A 488 -9.58 -3.35 12.81
N ALA A 489 -8.56 -2.70 13.39
CA ALA A 489 -7.90 -3.20 14.58
C ALA A 489 -8.68 -2.92 15.87
N ASP A 490 -8.77 -3.93 16.72
CA ASP A 490 -9.25 -3.80 18.10
C ASP A 490 -8.10 -3.36 19.03
N ARG A 491 -6.90 -3.90 18.77
CA ARG A 491 -5.67 -3.68 19.54
C ARG A 491 -4.51 -3.33 18.61
N VAL A 492 -3.63 -2.47 19.06
CA VAL A 492 -2.41 -2.11 18.34
C VAL A 492 -1.19 -2.39 19.20
N VAL A 493 -0.23 -3.08 18.63
CA VAL A 493 1.10 -3.34 19.20
C VAL A 493 2.13 -2.67 18.31
N VAL A 494 2.96 -1.80 18.88
CA VAL A 494 4.03 -1.12 18.14
C VAL A 494 5.37 -1.75 18.48
N MET A 495 6.11 -2.14 17.45
CA MET A 495 7.47 -2.67 17.59
C MET A 495 8.53 -1.68 17.13
N ALA A 496 9.60 -1.56 17.89
CA ALA A 496 10.82 -0.85 17.51
C ALA A 496 12.04 -1.66 17.93
N GLU A 497 13.04 -1.76 17.06
CA GLU A 497 14.33 -2.43 17.34
C GLU A 497 14.21 -3.86 17.92
N GLY A 498 13.15 -4.59 17.52
CA GLY A 498 12.90 -5.96 17.97
C GLY A 498 12.13 -6.08 19.28
N GLU A 499 11.68 -4.98 19.87
CA GLU A 499 10.96 -4.93 21.15
C GLU A 499 9.56 -4.33 20.98
N VAL A 500 8.63 -4.64 21.89
CA VAL A 500 7.32 -4.00 21.97
C VAL A 500 7.46 -2.70 22.77
N VAL A 501 7.12 -1.57 22.14
CA VAL A 501 7.22 -0.23 22.74
C VAL A 501 5.86 0.34 23.13
N ALA A 502 4.76 -0.16 22.54
CA ALA A 502 3.40 0.19 22.94
C ALA A 502 2.46 -0.99 22.66
N ASP A 503 1.44 -1.16 23.50
CA ASP A 503 0.42 -2.20 23.42
C ASP A 503 -0.86 -1.72 24.09
N GLY A 504 -1.95 -1.64 23.36
CA GLY A 504 -3.22 -1.16 23.89
C GLY A 504 -4.34 -1.09 22.84
N PRO A 505 -5.50 -0.55 23.20
CA PRO A 505 -6.61 -0.29 22.28
C PRO A 505 -6.15 0.59 21.12
N ALA A 506 -6.69 0.35 19.92
CA ALA A 506 -6.32 1.12 18.73
C ALA A 506 -6.50 2.63 18.92
N THR A 507 -7.57 3.06 19.59
CA THR A 507 -7.85 4.47 19.88
C THR A 507 -6.75 5.15 20.71
N GLU A 508 -6.18 4.44 21.68
CA GLU A 508 -5.13 4.99 22.56
C GLU A 508 -3.77 5.02 21.88
N VAL A 509 -3.42 3.93 21.15
CA VAL A 509 -2.07 3.79 20.59
C VAL A 509 -1.88 4.63 19.33
N ILE A 510 -2.84 4.63 18.40
CA ILE A 510 -2.69 5.37 17.14
C ILE A 510 -3.33 6.75 17.16
N GLY A 511 -4.40 6.97 17.96
CA GLY A 511 -5.07 8.27 18.04
C GLY A 511 -4.15 9.38 18.52
N ALA A 512 -3.41 9.13 19.58
CA ALA A 512 -2.47 10.07 20.21
C ALA A 512 -1.09 10.13 19.51
N SER A 513 -0.81 9.26 18.55
CA SER A 513 0.52 9.17 17.93
C SER A 513 0.72 10.21 16.82
N PRO A 514 1.70 11.11 16.90
CA PRO A 514 1.99 12.04 15.81
C PRO A 514 2.34 11.34 14.49
N ALA A 515 3.01 10.17 14.57
CA ALA A 515 3.48 9.44 13.41
C ALA A 515 2.44 8.47 12.83
N PHE A 516 1.62 7.85 13.71
CA PHE A 516 0.68 6.78 13.33
C PHE A 516 -0.79 7.21 13.42
N ALA A 517 -1.10 8.49 13.70
CA ALA A 517 -2.49 8.93 13.70
C ALA A 517 -3.07 8.94 12.29
N PRO A 518 -4.30 8.41 12.09
CA PRO A 518 -5.02 8.52 10.83
C PRO A 518 -5.40 9.97 10.52
N GLN A 519 -5.74 10.26 9.25
CA GLN A 519 -6.06 11.63 8.83
C GLN A 519 -7.18 12.26 9.69
N VAL A 520 -8.22 11.50 9.99
CA VAL A 520 -9.35 12.00 10.81
C VAL A 520 -8.89 12.41 12.20
N ALA A 521 -8.06 11.60 12.86
CA ALA A 521 -7.49 11.95 14.16
C ALA A 521 -6.59 13.19 14.10
N LYS A 522 -5.77 13.29 13.06
CA LYS A 522 -4.96 14.50 12.82
C LYS A 522 -5.81 15.76 12.60
N ILE A 523 -7.03 15.63 12.08
CA ILE A 523 -7.94 16.75 11.80
C ILE A 523 -8.81 17.08 13.02
N LEU A 524 -9.50 16.10 13.60
CA LEU A 524 -10.55 16.30 14.60
C LEU A 524 -10.11 16.07 16.05
N GLY A 525 -9.01 15.32 16.27
CA GLY A 525 -8.50 14.93 17.59
C GLY A 525 -8.50 13.41 17.80
N GLU A 526 -7.79 12.98 18.82
CA GLU A 526 -7.39 11.59 19.10
C GLU A 526 -8.55 10.58 19.18
N GLN A 527 -9.72 11.03 19.58
CA GLN A 527 -10.92 10.20 19.74
C GLN A 527 -11.58 9.80 18.43
N TRP A 528 -11.24 10.45 17.31
CA TRP A 528 -11.86 10.23 16.02
C TRP A 528 -10.88 9.55 15.07
N LEU A 529 -11.02 8.26 14.85
CA LEU A 529 -10.11 7.52 13.99
C LEU A 529 -10.60 7.43 12.54
N THR A 530 -11.92 7.41 12.31
CA THR A 530 -12.50 7.16 10.99
C THR A 530 -13.64 8.12 10.67
N VAL A 531 -13.89 8.34 9.36
CA VAL A 531 -15.03 9.14 8.87
C VAL A 531 -16.36 8.51 9.27
N ASP A 532 -16.45 7.18 9.33
CA ASP A 532 -17.67 6.47 9.72
C ASP A 532 -18.05 6.71 11.18
N GLN A 533 -17.08 6.83 12.09
CA GLN A 533 -17.33 7.24 13.48
C GLN A 533 -17.93 8.65 13.54
N VAL A 534 -17.38 9.60 12.77
CA VAL A 534 -17.89 10.96 12.70
C VAL A 534 -19.32 10.99 12.15
N ARG A 535 -19.56 10.26 11.04
CA ARG A 535 -20.88 10.14 10.41
C ARG A 535 -21.92 9.58 11.38
N ALA A 536 -21.61 8.47 12.04
CA ALA A 536 -22.51 7.86 13.03
C ALA A 536 -22.84 8.83 14.18
N ARG A 537 -21.86 9.62 14.62
CA ARG A 537 -22.10 10.60 15.69
C ARG A 537 -23.01 11.76 15.27
N LEU A 538 -22.82 12.29 14.07
CA LEU A 538 -23.68 13.35 13.53
C LEU A 538 -25.12 12.85 13.35
N GLN A 539 -25.31 11.65 12.81
CA GLN A 539 -26.64 11.03 12.67
C GLN A 539 -27.34 10.82 14.02
N ALA A 540 -26.60 10.43 15.06
CA ALA A 540 -27.14 10.28 16.40
C ALA A 540 -27.56 11.62 17.02
N ALA A 541 -26.83 12.71 16.73
CA ALA A 541 -27.19 14.06 17.18
C ALA A 541 -28.45 14.57 16.49
N ASP A 542 -28.58 14.34 15.18
CA ASP A 542 -29.77 14.75 14.39
C ASP A 542 -31.02 13.95 14.81
N GLY A 543 -30.87 12.67 15.17
CA GLY A 543 -31.97 11.81 15.66
C GLY A 543 -32.51 12.19 17.04
N LEU A 544 -31.68 12.79 17.89
CA LEU A 544 -32.09 13.27 19.22
C LEU A 544 -32.89 14.60 19.15
N GLY A 545 -32.77 15.35 18.03
CA GLY A 545 -33.50 16.61 17.83
C GLY A 545 -34.94 16.46 17.33
N VAL A 546 -35.39 15.25 17.01
CA VAL A 546 -36.75 15.00 16.46
C VAL A 546 -37.77 14.61 17.53
N ASP A 547 -37.32 14.20 18.73
CA ASP A 547 -38.21 13.81 19.84
C ASP A 547 -38.52 14.95 20.84
N GLU A 548 -37.99 16.15 20.65
CA GLU A 548 -38.26 17.34 21.50
C GLU A 548 -39.03 18.47 20.79
N ALA A 549 -39.70 18.22 19.66
CA ALA A 549 -40.53 19.26 18.99
C ALA A 549 -42.01 18.91 18.95
#